data_edb565eeed8a14f228547b5edca097ea
#
_entry.id   edb565eeed8a14f228547b5edca097ea
#
_cell.length_a   1.000
_cell.length_b   1.000
_cell.length_c   1.000
_cell.angle_alpha   90.00
_cell.angle_beta   90.00
_cell.angle_gamma   90.00
#
_symmetry.space_group_name_H-M   'P 1'
#
loop_
_entity.id
_entity.type
_entity.pdbx_description
1 polymer ?
#
loop_
_entity_poly.entity_id
_entity_poly.type
_entity_poly.pdbx_seq_one_letter_code
_entity_poly.pdbx_strand_id
1 'polypeptide(L)'
;MDTRIDEIADSIFRLSTYVPRGDTGITYNQFLIVADQPMLFHCGQRFLFAGMVEAMRRVIDPLSLRWIGFSHGEADESGSMNEWLALAPQARLDAWMKLEIAPA
;
A
#
# COMPACT_ATOMS: atom_id res chain seq x y z
N MET A 1 9.10 8.43 11.73
CA MET A 1 9.42 7.87 10.40
C MET A 1 8.50 8.50 9.38
N ASP A 2 9.10 9.15 8.41
CA ASP A 2 8.33 9.79 7.37
C ASP A 2 8.22 8.88 6.16
N THR A 3 7.04 8.84 5.59
CA THR A 3 6.82 8.15 4.33
C THR A 3 6.88 9.17 3.20
N ARG A 4 7.73 8.91 2.22
CA ARG A 4 7.82 9.71 1.01
C ARG A 4 6.86 9.15 -0.03
N ILE A 5 6.37 10.03 -0.90
CA ILE A 5 5.59 9.60 -2.05
C ILE A 5 6.14 10.30 -3.28
N ASP A 6 6.53 9.52 -4.28
CA ASP A 6 7.15 10.01 -5.50
C ASP A 6 6.47 9.38 -6.71
N GLU A 7 6.17 10.19 -7.71
CA GLU A 7 5.66 9.67 -8.97
C GLU A 7 6.83 9.04 -9.73
N ILE A 8 6.75 7.74 -9.99
CA ILE A 8 7.83 7.00 -10.65
C ILE A 8 7.51 6.66 -12.10
N ALA A 9 6.26 6.75 -12.48
CA ALA A 9 5.77 6.59 -13.84
C ALA A 9 4.44 7.32 -13.92
N ASP A 10 3.86 7.45 -15.10
CA ASP A 10 2.60 8.17 -15.26
C ASP A 10 1.53 7.55 -14.37
N SER A 11 1.03 8.34 -13.41
CA SER A 11 -0.01 7.94 -12.46
C SER A 11 0.36 6.77 -11.55
N ILE A 12 1.64 6.43 -11.44
CA ILE A 12 2.14 5.40 -10.53
C ILE A 12 3.08 6.06 -9.54
N PHE A 13 2.74 5.93 -8.25
CA PHE A 13 3.47 6.55 -7.15
C PHE A 13 4.07 5.48 -6.27
N ARG A 14 5.28 5.73 -5.79
CA ARG A 14 5.93 4.85 -4.81
C ARG A 14 5.89 5.52 -3.46
N LEU A 15 5.36 4.81 -2.46
CA LEU A 15 5.43 5.21 -1.07
C LEU A 15 6.64 4.50 -0.46
N SER A 16 7.53 5.26 0.13
CA SER A 16 8.79 4.72 0.67
C SER A 16 8.99 5.18 2.10
N THR A 17 9.25 4.24 2.99
CA THR A 17 9.55 4.54 4.39
C THR A 17 10.87 3.89 4.76
N TYR A 18 11.83 4.72 5.17
CA TYR A 18 13.11 4.21 5.66
C TYR A 18 13.03 4.00 7.17
N VAL A 19 13.37 2.81 7.61
CA VAL A 19 13.35 2.44 9.03
C VAL A 19 14.77 2.10 9.45
N PRO A 20 15.41 2.96 10.27
CA PRO A 20 16.77 2.69 10.73
C PRO A 20 16.81 1.47 11.65
N ARG A 21 17.89 0.70 11.55
CA ARG A 21 18.16 -0.45 12.42
C ARG A 21 19.65 -0.48 12.73
N GLY A 22 20.04 0.10 13.87
CA GLY A 22 21.46 0.19 14.21
C GLY A 22 22.23 0.97 13.17
N ASP A 23 23.27 0.37 12.61
CA ASP A 23 24.13 1.00 11.58
C ASP A 23 23.52 0.94 10.19
N THR A 24 22.44 0.22 10.01
CA THR A 24 21.80 0.02 8.71
C THR A 24 20.34 0.42 8.80
N GLY A 25 19.58 0.08 7.79
CA GLY A 25 18.15 0.31 7.78
C GLY A 25 17.50 -0.43 6.64
N ILE A 26 16.17 -0.40 6.66
CA ILE A 26 15.36 -1.05 5.62
C ILE A 26 14.42 0.00 5.05
N THR A 27 14.32 0.03 3.72
CA THR A 27 13.33 0.85 3.05
C THR A 27 12.16 -0.05 2.64
N TYR A 28 10.97 0.30 3.10
CA TYR A 28 9.75 -0.40 2.72
C TYR A 28 9.08 0.40 1.61
N ASN A 29 8.65 -0.28 0.56
CA ASN A 29 8.04 0.34 -0.61
C ASN A 29 6.67 -0.24 -0.87
N GLN A 30 5.72 0.63 -1.14
CA GLN A 30 4.40 0.29 -1.60
C GLN A 30 4.07 1.18 -2.80
N PHE A 31 3.08 0.79 -3.59
CA PHE A 31 2.78 1.51 -4.83
C PHE A 31 1.32 1.90 -4.88
N LEU A 32 1.07 3.13 -5.31
CA LEU A 32 -0.27 3.66 -5.52
C LEU A 32 -0.46 3.89 -7.00
N ILE A 33 -1.46 3.24 -7.57
CA ILE A 33 -1.84 3.43 -8.97
C ILE A 33 -3.07 4.31 -9.00
N VAL A 34 -2.92 5.51 -9.56
CA VAL A 34 -3.99 6.50 -9.61
C VAL A 34 -4.73 6.36 -10.94
N ALA A 35 -5.97 5.92 -10.85
CA ALA A 35 -6.84 5.71 -12.00
C ALA A 35 -8.28 5.94 -11.52
N ASP A 36 -9.26 5.69 -12.38
CA ASP A 36 -10.67 5.82 -11.99
C ASP A 36 -10.99 4.95 -10.78
N GLN A 37 -10.33 3.80 -10.68
CA GLN A 37 -10.43 2.91 -9.53
C GLN A 37 -9.04 2.74 -8.95
N PRO A 38 -8.63 3.64 -8.04
CA PRO A 38 -7.26 3.60 -7.52
C PRO A 38 -6.95 2.32 -6.77
N MET A 39 -5.69 1.89 -6.91
CA MET A 39 -5.19 0.68 -6.27
C MET A 39 -3.97 0.99 -5.41
N LEU A 40 -3.95 0.46 -4.19
CA LEU A 40 -2.75 0.37 -3.38
C LEU A 40 -2.18 -1.04 -3.55
N PHE A 41 -0.96 -1.13 -4.07
CA PHE A 41 -0.28 -2.42 -4.23
C PHE A 41 0.75 -2.57 -3.14
N HIS A 42 0.62 -3.61 -2.34
CA HIS A 42 1.26 -3.83 -1.05
C HIS A 42 0.81 -2.79 -0.03
N CYS A 43 0.18 -3.21 1.02
CA CYS A 43 -0.30 -2.29 2.05
C CYS A 43 0.71 -2.09 3.19
N GLY A 44 1.81 -2.84 3.18
CA GLY A 44 2.85 -2.67 4.18
C GLY A 44 2.50 -3.25 5.53
N GLN A 45 3.46 -3.19 6.45
CA GLN A 45 3.25 -3.63 7.81
C GLN A 45 2.44 -2.59 8.58
N ARG A 46 1.83 -3.05 9.66
CA ARG A 46 0.91 -2.21 10.44
C ARG A 46 1.53 -0.91 10.92
N PHE A 47 2.80 -0.94 11.33
CA PHE A 47 3.45 0.26 11.86
C PHE A 47 3.70 1.33 10.80
N LEU A 48 3.58 0.99 9.51
CA LEU A 48 3.74 1.94 8.41
C LEU A 48 2.44 2.67 8.06
N PHE A 49 1.31 2.19 8.56
CA PHE A 49 -0.01 2.62 8.09
C PHE A 49 -0.22 4.12 8.19
N ALA A 50 0.04 4.71 9.37
CA ALA A 50 -0.23 6.13 9.58
C ALA A 50 0.59 7.03 8.64
N GLY A 51 1.88 6.71 8.45
CA GLY A 51 2.74 7.46 7.53
C GLY A 51 2.30 7.32 6.09
N MET A 52 1.87 6.12 5.70
CA MET A 52 1.37 5.88 4.35
C MET A 52 0.09 6.66 4.08
N VAL A 53 -0.84 6.71 5.03
CA VAL A 53 -2.07 7.48 4.89
C VAL A 53 -1.76 8.96 4.68
N GLU A 54 -0.86 9.52 5.49
CA GLU A 54 -0.45 10.92 5.35
C GLU A 54 0.17 11.19 3.99
N ALA A 55 1.06 10.32 3.53
CA ALA A 55 1.69 10.48 2.22
C ALA A 55 0.66 10.36 1.10
N MET A 56 -0.24 9.40 1.17
CA MET A 56 -1.27 9.20 0.16
C MET A 56 -2.18 10.41 0.02
N ARG A 57 -2.48 11.08 1.14
CA ARG A 57 -3.34 12.28 1.12
C ARG A 57 -2.79 13.42 0.29
N ARG A 58 -1.50 13.41 0.01
CA ARG A 58 -0.90 14.42 -0.87
C ARG A 58 -1.27 14.22 -2.32
N VAL A 59 -1.80 13.06 -2.67
CA VAL A 59 -2.11 12.68 -4.06
C VAL A 59 -3.59 12.40 -4.25
N ILE A 60 -4.19 11.56 -3.40
CA ILE A 60 -5.60 11.23 -3.46
C ILE A 60 -6.19 11.18 -2.06
N ASP A 61 -7.52 11.23 -2.00
CA ASP A 61 -8.24 10.91 -0.77
C ASP A 61 -8.17 9.38 -0.58
N PRO A 62 -7.64 8.89 0.55
CA PRO A 62 -7.57 7.44 0.78
C PRO A 62 -8.92 6.73 0.74
N LEU A 63 -10.00 7.45 1.02
CA LEU A 63 -11.36 6.88 0.90
C LEU A 63 -11.71 6.50 -0.53
N SER A 64 -11.00 7.05 -1.52
CA SER A 64 -11.24 6.75 -2.93
C SER A 64 -10.62 5.44 -3.38
N LEU A 65 -9.82 4.78 -2.54
CA LEU A 65 -9.22 3.49 -2.90
C LEU A 65 -10.32 2.46 -3.22
N ARG A 66 -10.13 1.75 -4.32
CA ARG A 66 -11.05 0.71 -4.76
C ARG A 66 -10.43 -0.66 -4.73
N TRP A 67 -9.10 -0.75 -4.79
CA TRP A 67 -8.41 -2.01 -4.81
C TRP A 67 -7.22 -2.00 -3.88
N ILE A 68 -7.00 -3.12 -3.21
CA ILE A 68 -5.80 -3.38 -2.42
C ILE A 68 -5.22 -4.68 -2.94
N GLY A 69 -4.02 -4.59 -3.50
CA GLY A 69 -3.35 -5.73 -4.10
C GLY A 69 -2.09 -6.10 -3.35
N PHE A 70 -1.70 -7.36 -3.46
CA PHE A 70 -0.43 -7.85 -2.94
C PHE A 70 -0.10 -9.17 -3.63
N SER A 71 1.20 -9.43 -3.79
CA SER A 71 1.65 -10.65 -4.47
C SER A 71 1.76 -11.83 -3.51
N HIS A 72 1.99 -11.57 -2.23
CA HIS A 72 2.12 -12.60 -1.20
C HIS A 72 1.38 -12.17 0.05
N GLY A 73 0.87 -13.13 0.82
CA GLY A 73 0.20 -12.84 2.08
C GLY A 73 1.16 -12.65 3.25
N GLU A 74 2.28 -11.98 3.04
CA GLU A 74 3.30 -11.75 4.07
C GLU A 74 3.11 -10.40 4.74
N ALA A 75 3.63 -10.26 5.97
CA ALA A 75 3.42 -9.07 6.79
C ALA A 75 3.90 -7.79 6.14
N ASP A 76 5.03 -7.80 5.44
CA ASP A 76 5.55 -6.59 4.79
C ASP A 76 4.72 -6.16 3.59
N GLU A 77 3.86 -7.02 3.08
CA GLU A 77 2.99 -6.71 1.95
C GLU A 77 1.54 -6.51 2.33
N SER A 78 1.07 -7.17 3.38
CA SER A 78 -0.35 -7.21 3.74
C SER A 78 -0.64 -7.03 5.22
N GLY A 79 0.36 -6.67 6.04
CA GLY A 79 0.20 -6.60 7.49
C GLY A 79 -0.82 -5.57 7.97
N SER A 80 -1.01 -4.48 7.22
CA SER A 80 -1.96 -3.43 7.56
C SER A 80 -3.25 -3.51 6.76
N MET A 81 -3.53 -4.65 6.14
CA MET A 81 -4.69 -4.80 5.26
C MET A 81 -6.00 -4.43 5.94
N ASN A 82 -6.20 -4.86 7.19
CA ASN A 82 -7.44 -4.56 7.91
C ASN A 82 -7.61 -3.07 8.16
N GLU A 83 -6.51 -2.37 8.46
CA GLU A 83 -6.54 -0.93 8.67
C GLU A 83 -6.93 -0.20 7.38
N TRP A 84 -6.39 -0.63 6.25
CA TRP A 84 -6.74 -0.05 4.96
C TRP A 84 -8.19 -0.31 4.58
N LEU A 85 -8.69 -1.53 4.82
CA LEU A 85 -10.08 -1.86 4.52
C LEU A 85 -11.05 -1.09 5.43
N ALA A 86 -10.65 -0.84 6.68
CA ALA A 86 -11.47 -0.03 7.59
C ALA A 86 -11.50 1.44 7.14
N LEU A 87 -10.37 1.98 6.67
CA LEU A 87 -10.30 3.36 6.19
C LEU A 87 -11.03 3.54 4.87
N ALA A 88 -10.93 2.57 3.98
CA ALA A 88 -11.53 2.61 2.64
C ALA A 88 -12.51 1.44 2.47
N PRO A 89 -13.72 1.56 3.04
CA PRO A 89 -14.64 0.42 3.06
C PRO A 89 -15.15 -0.03 1.69
N GLN A 90 -14.95 0.79 0.66
CA GLN A 90 -15.31 0.40 -0.70
C GLN A 90 -14.21 -0.38 -1.41
N ALA A 91 -13.01 -0.43 -0.82
CA ALA A 91 -11.89 -1.14 -1.43
C ALA A 91 -12.09 -2.65 -1.35
N ARG A 92 -11.55 -3.35 -2.34
CA ARG A 92 -11.59 -4.81 -2.43
C ARG A 92 -10.20 -5.34 -2.64
N LEU A 93 -9.98 -6.58 -2.25
CA LEU A 93 -8.72 -7.26 -2.48
C LEU A 93 -8.56 -7.55 -3.97
N ASP A 94 -7.32 -7.42 -4.45
CA ASP A 94 -6.99 -7.61 -5.84
C ASP A 94 -7.16 -9.06 -6.28
N ALA A 95 -7.51 -9.22 -7.56
CA ALA A 95 -7.65 -10.51 -8.19
C ALA A 95 -6.34 -11.30 -8.24
N TRP A 96 -5.18 -10.62 -8.17
CA TRP A 96 -3.89 -11.31 -8.15
C TRP A 96 -3.83 -12.31 -7.00
N MET A 97 -4.24 -11.88 -5.82
CA MET A 97 -4.31 -12.77 -4.67
C MET A 97 -5.28 -13.92 -4.90
N LYS A 98 -6.40 -13.65 -5.57
CA LYS A 98 -7.38 -14.68 -5.89
C LYS A 98 -6.79 -15.74 -6.82
N LEU A 99 -5.94 -15.33 -7.75
CA LEU A 99 -5.30 -16.28 -8.66
C LEU A 99 -4.35 -17.22 -7.93
N GLU A 100 -3.69 -16.73 -6.89
CA GLU A 100 -2.74 -17.54 -6.13
C GLU A 100 -3.41 -18.52 -5.17
N ILE A 101 -4.51 -18.11 -4.54
CA ILE A 101 -5.16 -18.91 -3.50
C ILE A 101 -6.43 -19.59 -3.98
N ALA A 102 -6.99 -19.18 -5.11
CA ALA A 102 -8.17 -19.82 -5.63
C ALA A 102 -7.83 -21.26 -6.04
N PRO A 103 -8.62 -22.23 -5.65
CA PRO A 103 -8.42 -23.58 -6.15
C PRO A 103 -8.60 -23.57 -7.66
N ALA A 104 -7.79 -24.31 -8.29
CA ALA A 104 -7.83 -24.41 -9.73
C ALA A 104 -9.20 -24.91 -10.19
#